data_dbcc692c1c247b208683ae4e7b050ee8
#
_entry.id   dbcc692c1c247b208683ae4e7b050ee8
#
_cell.length_a   1.000
_cell.length_b   1.000
_cell.length_c   1.000
_cell.angle_alpha   90.00
_cell.angle_beta   90.00
_cell.angle_gamma   90.00
#
_symmetry.space_group_name_H-M   'P 1'
#
loop_
_entity.id
_entity.type
_entity.pdbx_description
1 polymer ?
#
loop_
_entity_poly.entity_id
_entity_poly.type
_entity_poly.pdbx_seq_one_letter_code
_entity_poly.pdbx_strand_id
1 'polypeptide(L)'
;VAGDYKRQFDPTCAPFEPIISDVFVTEATFGLPVFKHPDAKSQIEILINSIKKFPDRCHVIGVYSLGKAQRLIKMMRDFGWNDTIYIHGSLVKICELYKKFGIDLGKLEPATIQDKPKKPHEYYKGKLILAPPSALSDVWSRRFPDPIIGMASGWMTVKQRAKQRGVNLPLILSDHADWNDILKTIEQVSPKEVWVTHGSEEALIYECEKRLSLIHI
;
A
#
# COMPACT_ATOMS: atom_id res chain seq x y z
N VAL A 1 -2.45 -7.13 22.10
CA VAL A 1 -1.73 -6.07 21.36
C VAL A 1 -1.81 -6.36 19.88
N ALA A 2 -2.39 -5.46 19.07
CA ALA A 2 -2.58 -5.70 17.66
C ALA A 2 -1.37 -5.27 16.80
N GLY A 3 -0.59 -4.27 17.23
CA GLY A 3 0.40 -3.63 16.35
C GLY A 3 -0.27 -2.99 15.13
N ASP A 4 0.46 -2.87 14.02
CA ASP A 4 -0.10 -2.43 12.74
C ASP A 4 -0.97 -3.53 12.14
N TYR A 5 -2.18 -3.21 11.70
CA TYR A 5 -3.10 -4.16 11.09
C TYR A 5 -3.97 -3.53 10.01
N LYS A 6 -4.43 -4.35 9.06
CA LYS A 6 -5.41 -3.97 8.04
C LYS A 6 -6.58 -4.94 8.04
N ARG A 7 -7.75 -4.45 7.69
CA ARG A 7 -8.97 -5.26 7.55
C ARG A 7 -9.35 -5.51 6.09
N GLN A 8 -8.83 -4.70 5.18
CA GLN A 8 -9.03 -4.92 3.76
C GLN A 8 -8.39 -6.23 3.31
N PHE A 9 -9.04 -6.90 2.38
CA PHE A 9 -8.56 -8.15 1.79
C PHE A 9 -7.13 -8.00 1.24
N ASP A 10 -6.32 -8.99 1.57
CA ASP A 10 -4.96 -9.13 1.07
C ASP A 10 -4.75 -10.56 0.57
N PRO A 11 -4.55 -10.77 -0.74
CA PRO A 11 -4.38 -12.11 -1.30
C PRO A 11 -3.04 -12.76 -0.94
N THR A 12 -2.19 -12.08 -0.18
CA THR A 12 -0.84 -12.57 0.18
C THR A 12 -0.70 -13.00 1.64
N CYS A 13 -1.75 -12.84 2.45
CA CYS A 13 -1.74 -13.26 3.86
C CYS A 13 -3.14 -13.68 4.33
N ALA A 14 -3.20 -14.31 5.50
CA ALA A 14 -4.46 -14.62 6.15
C ALA A 14 -5.25 -13.34 6.48
N PRO A 15 -6.60 -13.42 6.50
CA PRO A 15 -7.44 -12.30 6.91
C PRO A 15 -7.20 -11.92 8.37
N PHE A 16 -7.48 -10.67 8.70
CA PHE A 16 -7.47 -10.21 10.08
C PHE A 16 -8.65 -10.80 10.84
N GLU A 17 -8.38 -11.43 12.00
CA GLU A 17 -9.37 -12.03 12.87
C GLU A 17 -9.38 -11.32 14.24
N PRO A 18 -10.44 -10.55 14.56
CA PRO A 18 -10.57 -9.94 15.87
C PRO A 18 -10.83 -10.99 16.95
N ILE A 19 -10.13 -10.88 18.08
CA ILE A 19 -10.29 -11.77 19.23
C ILE A 19 -10.87 -10.95 20.39
N ILE A 20 -11.95 -11.45 21.00
CA ILE A 20 -12.56 -10.83 22.21
C ILE A 20 -11.50 -10.78 23.30
N SER A 21 -11.29 -9.60 23.90
CA SER A 21 -10.25 -9.38 24.90
C SER A 21 -10.65 -8.29 25.88
N ASP A 22 -10.23 -8.38 27.13
CA ASP A 22 -10.51 -7.36 28.14
C ASP A 22 -9.77 -6.05 27.87
N VAL A 23 -8.54 -6.12 27.35
CA VAL A 23 -7.70 -4.97 27.01
C VAL A 23 -7.28 -5.06 25.56
N PHE A 24 -7.53 -4.02 24.78
CA PHE A 24 -7.12 -3.93 23.39
C PHE A 24 -6.12 -2.80 23.16
N VAL A 25 -4.87 -3.15 22.84
CA VAL A 25 -3.84 -2.18 22.45
C VAL A 25 -3.84 -2.04 20.94
N THR A 26 -4.21 -0.86 20.42
CA THR A 26 -4.39 -0.60 18.97
C THR A 26 -3.54 0.56 18.48
N GLU A 27 -3.20 0.53 17.17
CA GLU A 27 -2.66 1.67 16.44
C GLU A 27 -3.73 2.75 16.18
N ALA A 28 -3.29 3.97 15.89
CA ALA A 28 -4.12 5.08 15.40
C ALA A 28 -3.44 5.85 14.26
N THR A 29 -2.68 5.17 13.40
CA THR A 29 -1.98 5.79 12.25
C THR A 29 -2.94 6.61 11.39
N PHE A 30 -4.13 6.09 11.16
CA PHE A 30 -5.23 6.76 10.48
C PHE A 30 -6.44 6.98 11.42
N GLY A 31 -6.15 7.28 12.68
CA GLY A 31 -7.13 7.50 13.76
C GLY A 31 -7.88 8.84 13.69
N LEU A 32 -8.14 9.35 12.50
CA LEU A 32 -8.94 10.55 12.26
C LEU A 32 -10.08 10.27 11.27
N PRO A 33 -11.28 10.85 11.45
CA PRO A 33 -12.45 10.62 10.58
C PRO A 33 -12.22 10.94 9.10
N VAL A 34 -11.22 11.75 8.76
CA VAL A 34 -10.85 12.11 7.40
C VAL A 34 -10.23 10.93 6.64
N PHE A 35 -9.64 9.99 7.34
CA PHE A 35 -9.01 8.82 6.73
C PHE A 35 -10.04 7.70 6.53
N LYS A 36 -10.62 7.69 5.35
CA LYS A 36 -11.48 6.61 4.84
C LYS A 36 -10.84 6.10 3.57
N HIS A 37 -10.36 4.87 3.62
CA HIS A 37 -9.68 4.28 2.48
C HIS A 37 -10.69 3.63 1.53
N PRO A 38 -10.58 3.87 0.23
CA PRO A 38 -11.41 3.18 -0.75
C PRO A 38 -11.06 1.69 -0.80
N ASP A 39 -11.92 0.90 -1.43
CA ASP A 39 -11.61 -0.51 -1.72
C ASP A 39 -10.31 -0.61 -2.53
N ALA A 40 -9.42 -1.49 -2.09
CA ALA A 40 -8.13 -1.73 -2.75
C ALA A 40 -8.28 -2.12 -4.22
N LYS A 41 -9.35 -2.83 -4.60
CA LYS A 41 -9.64 -3.20 -6.00
C LYS A 41 -9.79 -1.96 -6.88
N SER A 42 -10.49 -0.93 -6.41
CA SER A 42 -10.65 0.32 -7.16
C SER A 42 -9.32 1.00 -7.46
N GLN A 43 -8.34 0.86 -6.57
CA GLN A 43 -7.01 1.44 -6.75
C GLN A 43 -6.18 0.68 -7.80
N ILE A 44 -6.38 -0.63 -7.91
CA ILE A 44 -5.79 -1.44 -8.98
C ILE A 44 -6.41 -1.06 -10.33
N GLU A 45 -7.71 -0.86 -10.39
CA GLU A 45 -8.39 -0.38 -11.61
C GLU A 45 -7.87 0.99 -12.06
N ILE A 46 -7.67 1.92 -11.11
CA ILE A 46 -7.07 3.24 -11.40
C ILE A 46 -5.67 3.07 -12.02
N LEU A 47 -4.84 2.18 -11.47
CA LEU A 47 -3.50 1.91 -11.99
C LEU A 47 -3.55 1.32 -13.40
N ILE A 48 -4.36 0.29 -13.61
CA ILE A 48 -4.52 -0.36 -14.92
C ILE A 48 -5.05 0.63 -15.96
N ASN A 49 -6.05 1.43 -15.59
CA ASN A 49 -6.61 2.43 -16.50
C ASN A 49 -5.60 3.53 -16.85
N SER A 50 -4.75 3.92 -15.89
CA SER A 50 -3.66 4.87 -16.14
C SER A 50 -2.65 4.30 -17.16
N ILE A 51 -2.25 3.03 -17.00
CA ILE A 51 -1.32 2.38 -17.93
C ILE A 51 -1.93 2.29 -19.34
N LYS A 52 -3.20 1.91 -19.45
CA LYS A 52 -3.92 1.86 -20.73
C LYS A 52 -4.08 3.24 -21.38
N LYS A 53 -4.28 4.27 -20.57
CA LYS A 53 -4.44 5.66 -21.05
C LYS A 53 -3.14 6.26 -21.57
N PHE A 54 -2.01 5.86 -20.99
CA PHE A 54 -0.69 6.37 -21.34
C PHE A 54 0.26 5.23 -21.76
N PRO A 55 -0.04 4.55 -22.88
CA PRO A 55 0.70 3.35 -23.29
C PRO A 55 2.15 3.63 -23.71
N ASP A 56 2.47 4.90 -24.02
CA ASP A 56 3.81 5.33 -24.42
C ASP A 56 4.70 5.71 -23.22
N ARG A 57 4.14 5.78 -22.00
CA ARG A 57 4.86 6.15 -20.79
C ARG A 57 4.99 4.96 -19.86
N CYS A 58 6.10 4.86 -19.15
CA CYS A 58 6.22 3.90 -18.05
C CYS A 58 5.57 4.44 -16.78
N HIS A 59 5.14 3.52 -15.92
CA HIS A 59 4.60 3.82 -14.60
C HIS A 59 5.60 3.36 -13.55
N VAL A 60 6.10 4.29 -12.72
CA VAL A 60 7.00 3.98 -11.62
C VAL A 60 6.26 4.21 -10.31
N ILE A 61 5.92 3.14 -9.63
CA ILE A 61 5.08 3.17 -8.43
C ILE A 61 5.93 2.98 -7.19
N GLY A 62 5.93 3.99 -6.32
CA GLY A 62 6.51 3.91 -4.99
C GLY A 62 5.65 3.05 -4.07
N VAL A 63 6.24 1.99 -3.54
CA VAL A 63 5.56 1.02 -2.69
C VAL A 63 6.53 0.43 -1.68
N TYR A 64 6.10 0.21 -0.43
CA TYR A 64 6.95 -0.43 0.57
C TYR A 64 7.32 -1.85 0.13
N SER A 65 8.61 -2.19 0.33
CA SER A 65 9.22 -3.41 -0.21
C SER A 65 8.67 -4.69 0.41
N LEU A 66 8.28 -4.65 1.69
CA LEU A 66 7.69 -5.79 2.39
C LEU A 66 6.16 -5.62 2.49
N GLY A 67 5.43 -6.65 2.16
CA GLY A 67 3.97 -6.73 2.25
C GLY A 67 3.27 -6.00 1.11
N LYS A 68 3.30 -4.67 1.10
CA LYS A 68 2.54 -3.84 0.16
C LYS A 68 2.89 -4.07 -1.30
N ALA A 69 4.19 -4.23 -1.63
CA ALA A 69 4.61 -4.51 -2.99
C ALA A 69 4.05 -5.84 -3.49
N GLN A 70 4.14 -6.90 -2.68
CA GLN A 70 3.65 -8.23 -3.02
C GLN A 70 2.12 -8.26 -3.13
N ARG A 71 1.42 -7.56 -2.22
CA ARG A 71 -0.04 -7.36 -2.29
C ARG A 71 -0.44 -6.68 -3.59
N LEU A 72 0.21 -5.56 -3.95
CA LEU A 72 -0.07 -4.84 -5.20
C LEU A 72 0.16 -5.74 -6.43
N ILE A 73 1.31 -6.45 -6.47
CA ILE A 73 1.63 -7.37 -7.57
C ILE A 73 0.55 -8.45 -7.68
N LYS A 74 0.24 -9.14 -6.58
CA LYS A 74 -0.75 -10.23 -6.59
C LYS A 74 -2.12 -9.73 -7.02
N MET A 75 -2.57 -8.58 -6.51
CA MET A 75 -3.82 -7.97 -6.94
C MET A 75 -3.81 -7.62 -8.43
N MET A 76 -2.71 -7.09 -8.99
CA MET A 76 -2.58 -6.86 -10.43
C MET A 76 -2.75 -8.17 -11.22
N ARG A 77 -2.16 -9.29 -10.75
CA ARG A 77 -2.34 -10.61 -11.36
C ARG A 77 -3.78 -11.07 -11.33
N ASP A 78 -4.45 -10.92 -10.19
CA ASP A 78 -5.86 -11.29 -10.02
C ASP A 78 -6.81 -10.47 -10.91
N PHE A 79 -6.40 -9.25 -11.29
CA PHE A 79 -7.07 -8.40 -12.29
C PHE A 79 -6.69 -8.71 -13.74
N GLY A 80 -5.93 -9.79 -13.98
CA GLY A 80 -5.56 -10.24 -15.33
C GLY A 80 -4.35 -9.53 -15.94
N TRP A 81 -3.56 -8.80 -15.15
CA TRP A 81 -2.31 -8.22 -15.63
C TRP A 81 -1.23 -9.30 -15.76
N ASN A 82 -0.98 -9.78 -16.98
CA ASN A 82 -0.05 -10.89 -17.25
C ASN A 82 1.34 -10.42 -17.71
N ASP A 83 1.50 -9.13 -18.03
CA ASP A 83 2.78 -8.58 -18.47
C ASP A 83 3.82 -8.60 -17.36
N THR A 84 5.09 -8.55 -17.76
CA THR A 84 6.21 -8.46 -16.82
C THR A 84 6.10 -7.20 -15.97
N ILE A 85 6.18 -7.37 -14.64
CA ILE A 85 6.33 -6.26 -13.70
C ILE A 85 7.81 -6.13 -13.34
N TYR A 86 8.35 -4.93 -13.54
CA TYR A 86 9.74 -4.63 -13.21
C TYR A 86 9.84 -4.19 -11.76
N ILE A 87 10.83 -4.69 -11.03
CA ILE A 87 10.98 -4.40 -9.60
C ILE A 87 12.37 -3.87 -9.27
N HIS A 88 12.43 -2.94 -8.33
CA HIS A 88 13.69 -2.48 -7.77
C HIS A 88 14.44 -3.63 -7.10
N GLY A 89 15.78 -3.61 -7.11
CA GLY A 89 16.61 -4.69 -6.56
C GLY A 89 16.29 -5.07 -5.11
N SER A 90 15.86 -4.10 -4.27
CA SER A 90 15.46 -4.36 -2.89
C SER A 90 14.21 -5.23 -2.73
N LEU A 91 13.39 -5.35 -3.77
CA LEU A 91 12.18 -6.17 -3.75
C LEU A 91 12.45 -7.62 -4.16
N VAL A 92 13.55 -7.90 -4.86
CA VAL A 92 13.82 -9.20 -5.50
C VAL A 92 13.75 -10.34 -4.48
N LYS A 93 14.60 -10.29 -3.45
CA LYS A 93 14.69 -11.37 -2.43
C LYS A 93 13.36 -11.56 -1.68
N ILE A 94 12.64 -10.47 -1.41
CA ILE A 94 11.34 -10.52 -0.72
C ILE A 94 10.29 -11.17 -1.62
N CYS A 95 10.22 -10.81 -2.90
CA CYS A 95 9.30 -11.43 -3.86
C CYS A 95 9.62 -12.92 -4.07
N GLU A 96 10.91 -13.31 -4.10
CA GLU A 96 11.31 -14.70 -4.15
C GLU A 96 10.85 -15.49 -2.91
N LEU A 97 10.93 -14.86 -1.72
CA LEU A 97 10.42 -15.46 -0.49
C LEU A 97 8.92 -15.71 -0.57
N TYR A 98 8.12 -14.72 -1.02
CA TYR A 98 6.68 -14.90 -1.19
C TYR A 98 6.36 -16.04 -2.18
N LYS A 99 7.10 -16.15 -3.29
CA LYS A 99 6.94 -17.27 -4.24
C LYS A 99 7.24 -18.62 -3.59
N LYS A 100 8.26 -18.70 -2.72
CA LYS A 100 8.57 -19.95 -1.96
C LYS A 100 7.42 -20.34 -1.02
N PHE A 101 6.67 -19.37 -0.49
CA PHE A 101 5.45 -19.62 0.30
C PHE A 101 4.19 -19.83 -0.55
N GLY A 102 4.33 -20.04 -1.84
CA GLY A 102 3.21 -20.38 -2.73
C GLY A 102 2.39 -19.19 -3.25
N ILE A 103 2.84 -17.95 -3.02
CA ILE A 103 2.16 -16.77 -3.57
C ILE A 103 2.63 -16.56 -5.02
N ASP A 104 1.71 -16.76 -5.95
CA ASP A 104 1.99 -16.51 -7.36
C ASP A 104 2.03 -15.01 -7.66
N LEU A 105 3.23 -14.49 -7.87
CA LEU A 105 3.49 -13.12 -8.27
C LEU A 105 3.72 -12.96 -9.79
N GLY A 106 3.61 -14.04 -10.54
CA GLY A 106 3.83 -14.06 -11.99
C GLY A 106 5.25 -13.68 -12.41
N LYS A 107 5.38 -13.14 -13.62
CA LYS A 107 6.67 -12.76 -14.18
C LYS A 107 7.16 -11.43 -13.60
N LEU A 108 8.30 -11.47 -12.90
CA LEU A 108 8.98 -10.30 -12.34
C LEU A 108 10.40 -10.24 -12.91
N GLU A 109 10.87 -9.05 -13.23
CA GLU A 109 12.24 -8.80 -13.66
C GLU A 109 12.85 -7.64 -12.86
N PRO A 110 14.14 -7.72 -12.48
CA PRO A 110 14.82 -6.59 -11.87
C PRO A 110 14.85 -5.39 -12.83
N ALA A 111 14.50 -4.20 -12.33
CA ALA A 111 14.63 -2.96 -13.10
C ALA A 111 16.08 -2.45 -13.17
N THR A 112 17.03 -3.19 -12.59
CA THR A 112 18.47 -2.97 -12.72
C THR A 112 18.96 -3.63 -14.00
N ILE A 113 19.03 -2.89 -15.08
CA ILE A 113 19.61 -3.39 -16.31
C ILE A 113 21.11 -3.22 -16.21
N GLN A 114 21.85 -4.33 -16.30
CA GLN A 114 23.31 -4.32 -16.41
C GLN A 114 23.74 -3.63 -17.71
N ASP A 115 22.96 -3.83 -18.78
CA ASP A 115 23.16 -3.16 -20.05
C ASP A 115 22.15 -2.01 -20.18
N LYS A 116 22.63 -0.77 -20.17
CA LYS A 116 21.79 0.41 -20.44
C LYS A 116 21.14 0.24 -21.83
N PRO A 117 19.82 0.21 -21.94
CA PRO A 117 19.17 0.08 -23.23
C PRO A 117 19.60 1.25 -24.12
N LYS A 118 19.96 0.97 -25.38
CA LYS A 118 20.35 2.00 -26.36
C LYS A 118 19.26 3.08 -26.54
N LYS A 119 17.99 2.68 -26.33
CA LYS A 119 16.83 3.56 -26.41
C LYS A 119 15.94 3.37 -25.17
N PRO A 120 16.24 4.02 -24.04
CA PRO A 120 15.51 3.83 -22.78
C PRO A 120 14.01 4.12 -22.91
N HIS A 121 13.61 5.10 -23.69
CA HIS A 121 12.22 5.47 -23.90
C HIS A 121 11.43 4.33 -24.53
N GLU A 122 11.93 3.74 -25.59
CA GLU A 122 11.27 2.60 -26.26
C GLU A 122 11.25 1.36 -25.37
N TYR A 123 12.34 1.12 -24.63
CA TYR A 123 12.45 -0.05 -23.77
C TYR A 123 11.45 -0.02 -22.60
N TYR A 124 11.26 1.14 -21.95
CA TYR A 124 10.36 1.26 -20.79
C TYR A 124 8.90 1.63 -21.17
N LYS A 125 8.61 1.86 -22.44
CA LYS A 125 7.28 2.17 -22.94
C LYS A 125 6.24 1.19 -22.41
N GLY A 126 5.17 1.70 -21.77
CA GLY A 126 4.05 0.93 -21.25
C GLY A 126 4.39 0.00 -20.07
N LYS A 127 5.63 0.03 -19.54
CA LYS A 127 6.04 -0.88 -18.46
C LYS A 127 5.63 -0.38 -17.10
N LEU A 128 5.30 -1.33 -16.22
CA LEU A 128 5.06 -1.10 -14.81
C LEU A 128 6.31 -1.44 -14.00
N ILE A 129 6.78 -0.48 -13.23
CA ILE A 129 7.97 -0.58 -12.37
C ILE A 129 7.56 -0.32 -10.92
N LEU A 130 7.96 -1.18 -9.99
CA LEU A 130 7.75 -1.02 -8.56
C LEU A 130 9.07 -0.78 -7.85
N ALA A 131 9.07 0.19 -6.94
CA ALA A 131 10.25 0.56 -6.18
C ALA A 131 9.88 1.08 -4.78
N PRO A 132 10.79 1.03 -3.78
CA PRO A 132 10.55 1.69 -2.51
C PRO A 132 10.39 3.21 -2.71
N PRO A 133 9.59 3.90 -1.87
CA PRO A 133 9.33 5.33 -2.02
C PRO A 133 10.59 6.20 -2.10
N SER A 134 11.65 5.83 -1.38
CA SER A 134 12.94 6.52 -1.41
C SER A 134 13.61 6.50 -2.80
N ALA A 135 13.43 5.41 -3.56
CA ALA A 135 14.02 5.28 -4.88
C ALA A 135 13.41 6.23 -5.94
N LEU A 136 12.19 6.76 -5.69
CA LEU A 136 11.54 7.70 -6.61
C LEU A 136 12.29 9.04 -6.73
N SER A 137 12.96 9.45 -5.67
CA SER A 137 13.74 10.71 -5.63
C SER A 137 15.25 10.48 -5.79
N ASP A 138 15.68 9.24 -5.97
CA ASP A 138 17.08 8.85 -6.09
C ASP A 138 17.55 8.86 -7.56
N VAL A 139 18.87 8.81 -7.77
CA VAL A 139 19.53 8.65 -9.08
C VAL A 139 18.96 7.43 -9.84
N TRP A 140 18.54 6.41 -9.12
CA TRP A 140 17.93 5.22 -9.71
C TRP A 140 16.72 5.53 -10.60
N SER A 141 15.86 6.47 -10.20
CA SER A 141 14.64 6.82 -10.97
C SER A 141 14.94 7.56 -12.28
N ARG A 142 16.08 8.22 -12.38
CA ARG A 142 16.48 9.02 -13.58
C ARG A 142 16.67 8.19 -14.85
N ARG A 143 16.70 6.86 -14.72
CA ARG A 143 16.78 5.94 -15.88
C ARG A 143 15.48 5.82 -16.66
N PHE A 144 14.36 6.20 -16.04
CA PHE A 144 13.04 6.11 -16.66
C PHE A 144 12.69 7.44 -17.30
N PRO A 145 12.61 7.51 -18.65
CA PRO A 145 12.28 8.75 -19.33
C PRO A 145 10.79 9.07 -19.19
N ASP A 146 10.45 10.29 -18.81
CA ASP A 146 9.09 10.81 -18.66
C ASP A 146 8.12 9.84 -17.95
N PRO A 147 8.46 9.33 -16.75
CA PRO A 147 7.62 8.34 -16.08
C PRO A 147 6.36 8.98 -15.50
N ILE A 148 5.27 8.21 -15.41
CA ILE A 148 4.16 8.53 -14.51
C ILE A 148 4.57 8.04 -13.12
N ILE A 149 4.82 8.97 -12.23
CA ILE A 149 5.18 8.67 -10.85
C ILE A 149 3.92 8.42 -10.04
N GLY A 150 3.76 7.19 -9.57
CA GLY A 150 2.70 6.81 -8.64
C GLY A 150 3.24 6.53 -7.25
N MET A 151 2.36 6.51 -6.25
CA MET A 151 2.68 6.10 -4.89
C MET A 151 1.51 5.37 -4.26
N ALA A 152 1.76 4.16 -3.74
CA ALA A 152 0.77 3.36 -3.03
C ALA A 152 0.93 3.53 -1.50
N SER A 153 0.04 4.31 -0.90
CA SER A 153 0.06 4.59 0.54
C SER A 153 -1.30 5.11 1.01
N GLY A 154 -1.71 4.78 2.23
CA GLY A 154 -2.91 5.38 2.86
C GLY A 154 -2.83 6.91 2.95
N TRP A 155 -1.63 7.46 3.06
CA TRP A 155 -1.40 8.91 3.07
C TRP A 155 -1.73 9.61 1.76
N MET A 156 -1.95 8.88 0.66
CA MET A 156 -2.38 9.45 -0.62
C MET A 156 -3.83 9.96 -0.59
N THR A 157 -4.57 9.69 0.47
CA THR A 157 -5.84 10.36 0.79
C THR A 157 -5.66 11.87 0.89
N VAL A 158 -4.49 12.35 1.34
CA VAL A 158 -4.18 13.77 1.49
C VAL A 158 -3.56 14.30 0.21
N LYS A 159 -4.35 14.95 -0.64
CA LYS A 159 -3.93 15.47 -1.96
C LYS A 159 -2.67 16.34 -1.91
N GLN A 160 -2.54 17.16 -0.86
CA GLN A 160 -1.36 18.03 -0.70
C GLN A 160 -0.06 17.23 -0.54
N ARG A 161 -0.09 16.09 0.17
CA ARG A 161 1.09 15.20 0.30
C ARG A 161 1.50 14.60 -1.05
N ALA A 162 0.53 14.19 -1.87
CA ALA A 162 0.81 13.68 -3.21
C ALA A 162 1.49 14.78 -4.06
N LYS A 163 0.94 16.01 -4.05
CA LYS A 163 1.50 17.15 -4.78
C LYS A 163 2.92 17.51 -4.32
N GLN A 164 3.18 17.57 -3.02
CA GLN A 164 4.50 17.88 -2.47
C GLN A 164 5.56 16.86 -2.86
N ARG A 165 5.16 15.60 -3.07
CA ARG A 165 6.05 14.50 -3.48
C ARG A 165 6.15 14.31 -4.99
N GLY A 166 5.54 15.20 -5.79
CA GLY A 166 5.55 15.08 -7.25
C GLY A 166 4.83 13.83 -7.76
N VAL A 167 3.85 13.30 -7.00
CA VAL A 167 3.10 12.09 -7.37
C VAL A 167 2.00 12.46 -8.35
N ASN A 168 2.06 11.89 -9.56
CA ASN A 168 1.06 12.06 -10.61
C ASN A 168 -0.13 11.10 -10.43
N LEU A 169 0.13 9.91 -9.88
CA LEU A 169 -0.85 8.84 -9.68
C LEU A 169 -0.90 8.42 -8.21
N PRO A 170 -1.67 9.10 -7.37
CA PRO A 170 -1.87 8.67 -6.00
C PRO A 170 -2.76 7.43 -5.95
N LEU A 171 -2.28 6.36 -5.30
CA LEU A 171 -3.01 5.13 -5.06
C LEU A 171 -3.21 4.99 -3.55
N ILE A 172 -4.47 4.99 -3.11
CA ILE A 172 -4.79 4.87 -1.69
C ILE A 172 -4.82 3.39 -1.32
N LEU A 173 -3.66 2.82 -1.05
CA LEU A 173 -3.47 1.43 -0.64
C LEU A 173 -2.69 1.39 0.67
N SER A 174 -3.36 0.97 1.74
CA SER A 174 -2.81 0.98 3.10
C SER A 174 -2.62 -0.44 3.64
N ASP A 175 -1.60 -0.63 4.49
CA ASP A 175 -1.43 -1.81 5.33
C ASP A 175 -1.85 -1.54 6.77
N HIS A 176 -2.44 -0.36 7.03
CA HIS A 176 -3.04 0.01 8.30
C HIS A 176 -4.54 0.13 8.15
N ALA A 177 -5.26 -0.12 9.23
CA ALA A 177 -6.68 0.13 9.36
C ALA A 177 -6.97 1.63 9.21
N ASP A 178 -8.05 1.97 8.51
CA ASP A 178 -8.57 3.33 8.48
C ASP A 178 -9.47 3.62 9.69
N TRP A 179 -10.00 4.83 9.78
CA TRP A 179 -10.89 5.24 10.84
C TRP A 179 -12.05 4.26 11.10
N ASN A 180 -12.75 3.88 10.05
CA ASN A 180 -13.90 2.98 10.18
C ASN A 180 -13.48 1.57 10.57
N ASP A 181 -12.36 1.10 10.03
CA ASP A 181 -11.79 -0.21 10.34
C ASP A 181 -11.32 -0.32 11.80
N ILE A 182 -10.71 0.75 12.33
CA ILE A 182 -10.31 0.83 13.74
C ILE A 182 -11.54 0.72 14.64
N LEU A 183 -12.56 1.56 14.40
CA LEU A 183 -13.79 1.55 15.20
C LEU A 183 -14.49 0.19 15.14
N LYS A 184 -14.64 -0.38 13.95
CA LYS A 184 -15.22 -1.70 13.77
C LYS A 184 -14.42 -2.79 14.49
N THR A 185 -13.08 -2.66 14.54
CA THR A 185 -12.25 -3.61 15.28
C THR A 185 -12.49 -3.51 16.78
N ILE A 186 -12.56 -2.29 17.32
CA ILE A 186 -12.86 -2.07 18.75
C ILE A 186 -14.22 -2.67 19.11
N GLU A 187 -15.26 -2.43 18.28
CA GLU A 187 -16.59 -3.01 18.48
C GLU A 187 -16.55 -4.56 18.51
N GLN A 188 -15.79 -5.19 17.62
CA GLN A 188 -15.71 -6.66 17.52
C GLN A 188 -14.85 -7.30 18.60
N VAL A 189 -13.79 -6.63 19.02
CA VAL A 189 -12.95 -7.07 20.16
C VAL A 189 -13.71 -6.93 21.46
N SER A 190 -14.63 -5.95 21.55
CA SER A 190 -15.49 -5.68 22.72
C SER A 190 -14.69 -5.55 24.05
N PRO A 191 -13.63 -4.74 24.08
CA PRO A 191 -12.76 -4.65 25.23
C PRO A 191 -13.38 -3.81 26.35
N LYS A 192 -12.90 -4.03 27.58
CA LYS A 192 -13.18 -3.15 28.74
C LYS A 192 -12.30 -1.90 28.71
N GLU A 193 -11.09 -2.02 28.17
CA GLU A 193 -10.11 -0.95 28.06
C GLU A 193 -9.49 -0.92 26.65
N VAL A 194 -9.33 0.28 26.09
CA VAL A 194 -8.62 0.50 24.82
C VAL A 194 -7.40 1.36 25.08
N TRP A 195 -6.23 0.85 24.74
CA TRP A 195 -4.98 1.58 24.79
C TRP A 195 -4.56 1.95 23.37
N VAL A 196 -4.46 3.24 23.12
CA VAL A 196 -4.11 3.76 21.79
C VAL A 196 -2.62 4.05 21.73
N THR A 197 -1.97 3.53 20.70
CA THR A 197 -0.55 3.79 20.44
C THR A 197 -0.35 4.22 18.99
N HIS A 198 0.65 5.04 18.72
CA HIS A 198 1.01 5.49 17.35
C HIS A 198 -0.11 6.18 16.59
N GLY A 199 0.02 7.47 16.35
CA GLY A 199 -0.85 8.25 15.49
C GLY A 199 -1.64 9.31 16.21
N SER A 200 -2.85 9.63 15.72
CA SER A 200 -3.72 10.66 16.28
C SER A 200 -4.67 10.05 17.30
N GLU A 201 -4.25 10.05 18.56
CA GLU A 201 -4.96 9.37 19.66
C GLU A 201 -6.24 10.09 20.07
N GLU A 202 -6.20 11.42 20.19
CA GLU A 202 -7.27 12.25 20.76
C GLU A 202 -8.65 12.00 20.14
N ALA A 203 -8.73 11.95 18.82
CA ALA A 203 -10.01 11.76 18.13
C ALA A 203 -10.57 10.34 18.35
N LEU A 204 -9.68 9.34 18.42
CA LEU A 204 -10.08 7.96 18.66
C LEU A 204 -10.52 7.78 20.11
N ILE A 205 -9.82 8.35 21.06
CA ILE A 205 -10.17 8.35 22.49
C ILE A 205 -11.56 8.97 22.66
N TYR A 206 -11.78 10.18 22.15
CA TYR A 206 -13.08 10.86 22.21
C TYR A 206 -14.23 10.00 21.65
N GLU A 207 -14.03 9.37 20.49
CA GLU A 207 -15.05 8.53 19.88
C GLU A 207 -15.31 7.25 20.67
N CYS A 208 -14.27 6.68 21.28
CA CYS A 208 -14.41 5.55 22.16
C CYS A 208 -15.18 5.90 23.44
N GLU A 209 -14.85 6.99 24.11
CA GLU A 209 -15.59 7.48 25.30
C GLU A 209 -17.09 7.65 25.03
N LYS A 210 -17.41 8.23 23.86
CA LYS A 210 -18.78 8.45 23.43
C LYS A 210 -19.54 7.14 23.18
N ARG A 211 -18.90 6.12 22.60
CA ARG A 211 -19.58 4.88 22.18
C ARG A 211 -19.62 3.81 23.25
N LEU A 212 -18.56 3.69 24.01
CA LEU A 212 -18.37 2.53 24.91
C LEU A 212 -18.67 2.81 26.37
N SER A 213 -18.89 4.07 26.77
CA SER A 213 -19.09 4.51 28.18
C SER A 213 -18.01 4.03 29.14
N LEU A 214 -16.93 3.45 28.66
CA LEU A 214 -15.89 2.74 29.42
C LEU A 214 -14.53 2.98 28.77
N ILE A 215 -13.76 3.96 29.25
CA ILE A 215 -12.35 4.02 28.87
C ILE A 215 -11.52 4.53 30.04
N HIS A 216 -10.53 3.73 30.38
CA HIS A 216 -9.34 4.23 31.06
C HIS A 216 -8.22 4.32 30.00
N ILE A 217 -7.61 5.49 29.93
CA ILE A 217 -6.44 5.81 29.11
C ILE A 217 -5.21 5.31 29.83
#